data_34f95cee83bf47ea5a5e2b521220c512
#
_entry.id   34f95cee83bf47ea5a5e2b521220c512
#
_cell.length_a   1.000
_cell.length_b   1.000
_cell.length_c   1.000
_cell.angle_alpha   90.00
_cell.angle_beta   90.00
_cell.angle_gamma   90.00
#
_symmetry.space_group_name_H-M   'P 1'
#
loop_
_entity.id
_entity.type
_entity.pdbx_description
1 polymer ?
#
loop_
_entity_poly.entity_id
_entity_poly.type
_entity_poly.pdbx_seq_one_letter_code
_entity_poly.pdbx_strand_id
1 'polypeptide(L)'
;MLWVSVIVSNMELSQETLKKIDEVIPKYPEKRSAALMVIHLVQDELGSISDETCSWIAEKLDLEPINIKELITFYPMLRETPWGKKHIRVCRTLPCALRGSYKTCKILEEKLGVKEGHVREDGEFSIEFMECLADCGEGPVVMVDEQTFENIEGKKAEEFAELILEEKLDSSKSFTSYEDALVSNHSNSKKSQKK
;
A
#
# COMPACT_ATOMS: atom_id res chain seq x y z
N MET A 1 -24.68 -32.47 -15.37
CA MET A 1 -23.72 -31.35 -15.19
C MET A 1 -24.03 -30.71 -13.85
N LEU A 2 -23.34 -31.17 -12.83
CA LEU A 2 -23.50 -30.66 -11.45
C LEU A 2 -22.67 -29.41 -11.31
N TRP A 3 -23.32 -28.32 -11.02
CA TRP A 3 -22.70 -27.08 -10.55
C TRP A 3 -22.09 -27.34 -9.18
N VAL A 4 -20.79 -27.52 -9.12
CA VAL A 4 -20.05 -27.46 -7.86
C VAL A 4 -19.81 -25.99 -7.58
N SER A 5 -20.71 -25.38 -6.83
CA SER A 5 -20.40 -24.17 -6.09
C SER A 5 -19.39 -24.57 -5.01
N VAL A 6 -18.10 -24.36 -5.29
CA VAL A 6 -17.05 -24.48 -4.28
C VAL A 6 -17.30 -23.36 -3.29
N ILE A 7 -17.98 -23.71 -2.21
CA ILE A 7 -18.08 -22.90 -1.00
C ILE A 7 -16.70 -22.99 -0.34
N VAL A 8 -15.78 -22.15 -0.76
CA VAL A 8 -14.63 -21.77 0.06
C VAL A 8 -15.20 -20.71 1.02
N SER A 9 -15.31 -21.07 2.27
CA SER A 9 -15.91 -20.27 3.32
C SER A 9 -15.31 -18.85 3.33
N ASN A 10 -16.08 -17.85 2.92
CA ASN A 10 -15.83 -16.41 2.90
C ASN A 10 -15.07 -15.79 1.69
N MET A 11 -14.81 -16.50 0.60
CA MET A 11 -14.23 -15.91 -0.60
C MET A 11 -15.28 -15.82 -1.71
N GLU A 12 -15.83 -14.65 -1.97
CA GLU A 12 -16.72 -14.39 -3.10
C GLU A 12 -16.02 -13.47 -4.11
N LEU A 13 -15.35 -14.07 -5.10
CA LEU A 13 -14.89 -13.33 -6.27
C LEU A 13 -16.04 -13.11 -7.25
N SER A 14 -16.11 -11.90 -7.80
CA SER A 14 -17.09 -11.54 -8.82
C SER A 14 -16.88 -12.36 -10.11
N GLN A 15 -17.96 -12.56 -10.87
CA GLN A 15 -17.89 -13.22 -12.17
C GLN A 15 -16.99 -12.44 -13.15
N GLU A 16 -16.88 -11.13 -12.97
CA GLU A 16 -16.00 -10.29 -13.78
C GLU A 16 -14.53 -10.62 -13.53
N THR A 17 -14.11 -10.70 -12.26
CA THR A 17 -12.73 -11.05 -11.89
C THR A 17 -12.39 -12.48 -12.28
N LEU A 18 -13.30 -13.44 -12.08
CA LEU A 18 -13.10 -14.81 -12.55
C LEU A 18 -12.87 -14.86 -14.07
N LYS A 19 -13.66 -14.11 -14.83
CA LYS A 19 -13.50 -14.02 -16.29
C LYS A 19 -12.15 -13.39 -16.67
N LYS A 20 -11.74 -12.33 -16.01
CA LYS A 20 -10.42 -11.70 -16.23
C LYS A 20 -9.28 -12.69 -15.96
N ILE A 21 -9.39 -13.49 -14.90
CA ILE A 21 -8.42 -14.54 -14.57
C ILE A 21 -8.35 -15.57 -15.69
N ASP A 22 -9.51 -16.09 -16.16
CA ASP A 22 -9.58 -17.07 -17.23
C ASP A 22 -9.05 -16.53 -18.57
N GLU A 23 -9.16 -15.24 -18.83
CA GLU A 23 -8.61 -14.55 -20.01
C GLU A 23 -7.10 -14.28 -19.90
N VAL A 24 -6.58 -14.10 -18.68
CA VAL A 24 -5.17 -13.77 -18.45
C VAL A 24 -4.28 -15.01 -18.50
N ILE A 25 -4.69 -16.12 -17.88
CA ILE A 25 -3.88 -17.34 -17.79
C ILE A 25 -3.36 -17.81 -19.16
N PRO A 26 -4.17 -17.90 -20.24
CA PRO A 26 -3.70 -18.36 -21.55
C PRO A 26 -2.72 -17.41 -22.26
N LYS A 27 -2.55 -16.17 -21.79
CA LYS A 27 -1.60 -15.21 -22.38
C LYS A 27 -0.15 -15.54 -22.01
N TYR A 28 0.07 -16.42 -21.04
CA TYR A 28 1.40 -16.82 -20.59
C TYR A 28 1.75 -18.24 -21.12
N PRO A 29 3.04 -18.46 -21.44
CA PRO A 29 3.48 -19.77 -21.92
C PRO A 29 3.26 -20.90 -20.91
N GLU A 30 3.39 -20.57 -19.62
CA GLU A 30 3.19 -21.48 -18.50
C GLU A 30 2.29 -20.84 -17.44
N LYS A 31 1.47 -21.65 -16.78
CA LYS A 31 0.54 -21.20 -15.74
C LYS A 31 1.25 -20.49 -14.58
N ARG A 32 2.45 -20.96 -14.20
CA ARG A 32 3.25 -20.32 -13.15
C ARG A 32 3.58 -18.85 -13.48
N SER A 33 3.83 -18.55 -14.75
CA SER A 33 4.14 -17.19 -15.18
C SER A 33 2.95 -16.22 -15.05
N ALA A 34 1.72 -16.76 -15.04
CA ALA A 34 0.51 -15.98 -14.83
C ALA A 34 0.22 -15.69 -13.34
N ALA A 35 0.90 -16.38 -12.41
CA ALA A 35 0.56 -16.37 -10.99
C ALA A 35 0.53 -14.95 -10.40
N LEU A 36 1.53 -14.12 -10.70
CA LEU A 36 1.58 -12.75 -10.17
C LEU A 36 0.38 -11.92 -10.62
N MET A 37 -0.02 -12.01 -11.87
CA MET A 37 -1.20 -11.29 -12.38
C MET A 37 -2.50 -11.79 -11.77
N VAL A 38 -2.63 -13.11 -11.56
CA VAL A 38 -3.80 -13.68 -10.89
C VAL A 38 -3.88 -13.20 -9.44
N ILE A 39 -2.75 -13.19 -8.72
CA ILE A 39 -2.68 -12.66 -7.35
C ILE A 39 -3.13 -11.19 -7.30
N HIS A 40 -2.65 -10.34 -8.23
CA HIS A 40 -3.07 -8.94 -8.29
C HIS A 40 -4.58 -8.81 -8.52
N LEU A 41 -5.15 -9.49 -9.50
CA LEU A 41 -6.59 -9.44 -9.78
C LEU A 41 -7.44 -9.86 -8.57
N VAL A 42 -6.98 -10.86 -7.83
CA VAL A 42 -7.66 -11.34 -6.63
C VAL A 42 -7.50 -10.34 -5.49
N GLN A 43 -6.29 -9.82 -5.27
CA GLN A 43 -6.03 -8.83 -4.22
C GLN A 43 -6.78 -7.50 -4.46
N ASP A 44 -6.89 -7.06 -5.72
CA ASP A 44 -7.62 -5.84 -6.09
C ASP A 44 -9.10 -5.91 -5.67
N GLU A 45 -9.69 -7.12 -5.68
CA GLU A 45 -11.08 -7.30 -5.27
C GLU A 45 -11.22 -7.58 -3.77
N LEU A 46 -10.39 -8.48 -3.22
CA LEU A 46 -10.51 -8.94 -1.83
C LEU A 46 -9.74 -8.07 -0.83
N GLY A 47 -8.84 -7.22 -1.31
CA GLY A 47 -7.99 -6.38 -0.47
C GLY A 47 -6.75 -7.09 0.11
N SER A 48 -6.73 -8.42 0.18
CA SER A 48 -5.60 -9.24 0.67
C SER A 48 -5.74 -10.68 0.22
N ILE A 49 -4.68 -11.47 0.39
CA ILE A 49 -4.63 -12.89 0.01
C ILE A 49 -4.52 -13.75 1.27
N SER A 50 -5.63 -14.29 1.74
CA SER A 50 -5.64 -15.25 2.86
C SER A 50 -5.01 -16.59 2.46
N ASP A 51 -4.73 -17.46 3.44
CA ASP A 51 -4.21 -18.80 3.17
C ASP A 51 -5.19 -19.65 2.33
N GLU A 52 -6.50 -19.45 2.53
CA GLU A 52 -7.52 -20.12 1.71
C GLU A 52 -7.48 -19.58 0.27
N THR A 53 -7.37 -18.26 0.10
CA THR A 53 -7.23 -17.60 -1.21
C THR A 53 -5.96 -18.05 -1.92
N CYS A 54 -4.86 -18.14 -1.18
CA CYS A 54 -3.58 -18.66 -1.67
C CYS A 54 -3.73 -20.09 -2.23
N SER A 55 -4.41 -20.98 -1.48
CA SER A 55 -4.67 -22.35 -1.87
C SER A 55 -5.56 -22.45 -3.12
N TRP A 56 -6.60 -21.62 -3.20
CA TRP A 56 -7.47 -21.54 -4.37
C TRP A 56 -6.73 -21.08 -5.63
N ILE A 57 -5.87 -20.04 -5.51
CA ILE A 57 -5.05 -19.56 -6.64
C ILE A 57 -4.11 -20.68 -7.12
N ALA A 58 -3.50 -21.41 -6.19
CA ALA A 58 -2.60 -22.51 -6.49
C ALA A 58 -3.34 -23.61 -7.27
N GLU A 59 -4.51 -24.04 -6.79
CA GLU A 59 -5.35 -25.02 -7.49
C GLU A 59 -5.74 -24.55 -8.90
N LYS A 60 -6.17 -23.29 -9.05
CA LYS A 60 -6.54 -22.70 -10.34
C LYS A 60 -5.40 -22.75 -11.37
N LEU A 61 -4.17 -22.58 -10.90
CA LEU A 61 -2.97 -22.58 -11.73
C LEU A 61 -2.26 -23.93 -11.83
N ASP A 62 -2.77 -24.97 -11.15
CA ASP A 62 -2.13 -26.28 -11.07
C ASP A 62 -0.70 -26.18 -10.47
N LEU A 63 -0.59 -25.46 -9.35
CA LEU A 63 0.63 -25.20 -8.59
C LEU A 63 0.45 -25.62 -7.14
N GLU A 64 1.56 -25.75 -6.42
CA GLU A 64 1.53 -25.91 -4.96
C GLU A 64 1.30 -24.57 -4.24
N PRO A 65 0.57 -24.52 -3.11
CA PRO A 65 0.33 -23.29 -2.37
C PRO A 65 1.60 -22.52 -2.01
N ILE A 66 2.72 -23.20 -1.78
CA ILE A 66 4.01 -22.57 -1.50
C ILE A 66 4.50 -21.70 -2.66
N ASN A 67 4.16 -22.04 -3.91
CA ASN A 67 4.55 -21.25 -5.08
C ASN A 67 3.80 -19.91 -5.16
N ILE A 68 2.62 -19.84 -4.58
CA ILE A 68 1.87 -18.59 -4.45
C ILE A 68 2.36 -17.80 -3.23
N LYS A 69 2.58 -18.48 -2.10
CA LYS A 69 3.09 -17.88 -0.87
C LYS A 69 4.45 -17.21 -1.06
N GLU A 70 5.36 -17.81 -1.82
CA GLU A 70 6.66 -17.21 -2.14
C GLU A 70 6.53 -15.88 -2.88
N LEU A 71 5.54 -15.72 -3.75
CA LEU A 71 5.27 -14.46 -4.45
C LEU A 71 4.70 -13.41 -3.50
N ILE A 72 3.73 -13.79 -2.66
CA ILE A 72 3.09 -12.88 -1.71
C ILE A 72 4.13 -12.31 -0.72
N THR A 73 5.05 -13.14 -0.25
CA THR A 73 6.08 -12.72 0.70
C THR A 73 7.27 -12.01 0.06
N PHE A 74 7.48 -12.18 -1.24
CA PHE A 74 8.57 -11.52 -1.97
C PHE A 74 8.20 -10.11 -2.45
N TYR A 75 6.97 -9.91 -2.93
CA TYR A 75 6.55 -8.64 -3.52
C TYR A 75 5.88 -7.73 -2.47
N PRO A 76 6.45 -6.55 -2.16
CA PRO A 76 5.97 -5.68 -1.07
C PRO A 76 4.54 -5.14 -1.28
N MET A 77 4.04 -5.12 -2.52
CA MET A 77 2.66 -4.69 -2.81
C MET A 77 1.63 -5.77 -2.53
N LEU A 78 2.05 -7.03 -2.34
CA LEU A 78 1.17 -8.14 -2.00
C LEU A 78 1.08 -8.30 -0.48
N ARG A 79 -0.06 -8.75 0.01
CA ARG A 79 -0.32 -8.80 1.45
C ARG A 79 -1.29 -9.93 1.85
N GLU A 80 -1.06 -10.45 3.04
CA GLU A 80 -1.86 -11.50 3.64
C GLU A 80 -3.03 -10.96 4.48
N THR A 81 -2.89 -9.72 4.96
CA THR A 81 -3.89 -9.02 5.76
C THR A 81 -4.25 -7.68 5.12
N PRO A 82 -5.50 -7.23 5.19
CA PRO A 82 -5.90 -5.93 4.67
C PRO A 82 -5.12 -4.81 5.33
N TRP A 83 -4.83 -3.75 4.59
CA TRP A 83 -4.34 -2.49 5.15
C TRP A 83 -5.50 -1.63 5.65
N GLY A 84 -5.17 -0.56 6.38
CA GLY A 84 -6.11 0.51 6.64
C GLY A 84 -6.48 1.27 5.36
N LYS A 85 -7.54 2.05 5.41
CA LYS A 85 -7.97 2.90 4.27
C LYS A 85 -6.86 3.85 3.81
N LYS A 86 -6.05 4.33 4.76
CA LYS A 86 -4.81 5.06 4.53
C LYS A 86 -3.64 4.20 4.97
N HIS A 87 -2.78 3.86 4.02
CA HIS A 87 -1.60 3.04 4.26
C HIS A 87 -0.34 3.89 4.25
N ILE A 88 0.30 4.00 5.42
CA ILE A 88 1.50 4.82 5.63
C ILE A 88 2.73 3.91 5.62
N ARG A 89 3.68 4.19 4.73
CA ARG A 89 4.93 3.45 4.59
C ARG A 89 6.12 4.37 4.86
N VAL A 90 6.93 4.03 5.84
CA VAL A 90 8.10 4.83 6.24
C VAL A 90 9.38 4.14 5.78
N CYS A 91 10.17 4.82 4.96
CA CYS A 91 11.46 4.29 4.51
C CYS A 91 12.41 4.08 5.68
N ARG A 92 12.95 2.84 5.83
CA ARG A 92 13.90 2.48 6.91
C ARG A 92 15.34 2.29 6.45
N THR A 93 15.62 2.42 5.14
CA THR A 93 16.97 2.21 4.63
C THR A 93 17.95 3.28 5.08
N LEU A 94 19.24 2.99 4.98
CA LEU A 94 20.30 3.72 5.66
C LEU A 94 20.23 5.25 5.54
N PRO A 95 20.05 5.87 4.35
CA PRO A 95 19.97 7.33 4.26
C PRO A 95 18.82 7.93 5.07
N CYS A 96 17.62 7.35 4.98
CA CYS A 96 16.46 7.81 5.75
C CYS A 96 16.62 7.51 7.24
N ALA A 97 17.20 6.36 7.61
CA ALA A 97 17.49 6.01 9.00
C ALA A 97 18.45 7.01 9.65
N LEU A 98 19.53 7.40 8.97
CA LEU A 98 20.48 8.40 9.44
C LEU A 98 19.83 9.80 9.60
N ARG A 99 18.85 10.11 8.76
CA ARG A 99 18.07 11.36 8.83
C ARG A 99 16.86 11.27 9.77
N GLY A 100 16.67 10.17 10.47
CA GLY A 100 15.73 10.07 11.58
C GLY A 100 14.39 9.43 11.25
N SER A 101 14.26 8.62 10.20
CA SER A 101 13.00 7.97 9.81
C SER A 101 12.35 7.12 10.91
N TYR A 102 13.16 6.51 11.80
CA TYR A 102 12.63 5.80 12.97
C TYR A 102 11.93 6.73 13.98
N LYS A 103 12.42 7.98 14.12
CA LYS A 103 11.74 8.99 14.93
C LYS A 103 10.48 9.48 14.24
N THR A 104 10.54 9.68 12.93
CA THR A 104 9.36 10.00 12.11
C THR A 104 8.27 8.96 12.28
N CYS A 105 8.60 7.66 12.16
CA CYS A 105 7.65 6.57 12.36
C CYS A 105 7.00 6.65 13.76
N LYS A 106 7.79 6.85 14.81
CA LYS A 106 7.28 6.99 16.18
C LYS A 106 6.30 8.16 16.34
N ILE A 107 6.60 9.30 15.75
CA ILE A 107 5.71 10.48 15.78
C ILE A 107 4.38 10.14 15.09
N LEU A 108 4.45 9.49 13.91
CA LEU A 108 3.27 9.07 13.17
C LEU A 108 2.44 8.04 13.95
N GLU A 109 3.09 7.03 14.58
CA GLU A 109 2.41 6.06 15.45
C GLU A 109 1.62 6.74 16.57
N GLU A 110 2.26 7.67 17.29
CA GLU A 110 1.65 8.40 18.42
C GLU A 110 0.48 9.28 17.97
N LYS A 111 0.65 10.01 16.88
CA LYS A 111 -0.37 10.94 16.36
C LYS A 111 -1.55 10.23 15.71
N LEU A 112 -1.30 9.17 14.94
CA LEU A 112 -2.34 8.41 14.23
C LEU A 112 -2.99 7.31 15.08
N GLY A 113 -2.39 7.00 16.25
CA GLY A 113 -2.92 5.98 17.16
C GLY A 113 -2.83 4.55 16.59
N VAL A 114 -1.80 4.27 15.80
CA VAL A 114 -1.56 2.95 15.21
C VAL A 114 -0.08 2.58 15.36
N LYS A 115 0.22 1.32 15.65
CA LYS A 115 1.60 0.83 15.76
C LYS A 115 2.12 0.32 14.41
N GLU A 116 3.41 0.44 14.23
CA GLU A 116 4.12 -0.14 13.09
C GLU A 116 3.80 -1.65 12.94
N GLY A 117 3.55 -2.08 11.70
CA GLY A 117 3.13 -3.44 11.36
C GLY A 117 1.67 -3.75 11.67
N HIS A 118 0.86 -2.78 12.09
CA HIS A 118 -0.53 -2.99 12.48
C HIS A 118 -1.50 -2.09 11.72
N VAL A 119 -2.76 -2.50 11.74
CA VAL A 119 -3.91 -1.70 11.32
C VAL A 119 -4.61 -1.18 12.56
N ARG A 120 -5.02 0.09 12.57
CA ARG A 120 -5.82 0.67 13.65
C ARG A 120 -7.17 -0.05 13.77
N GLU A 121 -7.69 -0.18 14.99
CA GLU A 121 -8.91 -0.95 15.26
C GLU A 121 -10.13 -0.52 14.44
N ASP A 122 -10.22 0.76 14.07
CA ASP A 122 -11.29 1.30 13.23
C ASP A 122 -11.05 1.05 11.71
N GLY A 123 -9.91 0.48 11.33
CA GLY A 123 -9.56 0.21 9.94
C GLY A 123 -9.13 1.45 9.12
N GLU A 124 -9.02 2.65 9.74
CA GLU A 124 -8.73 3.88 9.00
C GLU A 124 -7.25 3.98 8.60
N PHE A 125 -6.32 3.59 9.49
CA PHE A 125 -4.88 3.73 9.24
C PHE A 125 -4.13 2.43 9.43
N SER A 126 -3.10 2.24 8.61
CA SER A 126 -2.04 1.26 8.84
C SER A 126 -0.68 1.92 8.62
N ILE A 127 0.33 1.51 9.38
CA ILE A 127 1.69 2.01 9.25
C ILE A 127 2.67 0.84 9.22
N GLU A 128 3.64 0.91 8.33
CA GLU A 128 4.74 -0.06 8.27
C GLU A 128 6.04 0.59 7.86
N PHE A 129 7.14 -0.07 8.21
CA PHE A 129 8.42 0.22 7.60
C PHE A 129 8.52 -0.40 6.20
N MET A 130 9.07 0.37 5.27
CA MET A 130 9.35 -0.09 3.93
C MET A 130 10.84 0.04 3.60
N GLU A 131 11.30 -0.78 2.68
CA GLU A 131 12.62 -0.64 2.10
C GLU A 131 12.72 0.65 1.26
N CYS A 132 13.84 0.86 0.54
CA CYS A 132 14.12 2.11 -0.13
C CYS A 132 13.00 2.59 -1.07
N LEU A 133 12.47 3.78 -0.82
CA LEU A 133 11.50 4.47 -1.66
C LEU A 133 12.16 5.31 -2.78
N ALA A 134 13.46 5.10 -3.03
CA ALA A 134 14.26 5.65 -4.12
C ALA A 134 14.50 7.17 -4.10
N ASP A 135 14.20 7.86 -2.98
CA ASP A 135 14.46 9.30 -2.83
C ASP A 135 15.40 9.58 -1.65
N CYS A 136 16.61 9.03 -1.73
CA CYS A 136 17.58 9.07 -0.65
C CYS A 136 18.14 10.47 -0.35
N GLY A 137 18.06 11.41 -1.29
CA GLY A 137 18.53 12.80 -1.14
C GLY A 137 17.65 13.61 -0.19
N GLU A 138 16.36 13.32 -0.18
CA GLU A 138 15.32 14.09 0.51
C GLU A 138 14.65 13.32 1.68
N GLY A 139 15.39 12.40 2.29
CA GLY A 139 14.90 11.64 3.45
C GLY A 139 14.68 12.51 4.70
N PRO A 140 13.92 12.09 5.69
CA PRO A 140 13.12 10.85 5.71
C PRO A 140 11.97 10.88 4.70
N VAL A 141 11.80 9.76 4.00
CA VAL A 141 10.74 9.61 2.98
C VAL A 141 9.60 8.78 3.57
N VAL A 142 8.40 9.28 3.40
CA VAL A 142 7.16 8.61 3.79
C VAL A 142 6.25 8.52 2.58
N MET A 143 5.61 7.39 2.40
CA MET A 143 4.61 7.19 1.36
C MET A 143 3.23 6.98 2.02
N VAL A 144 2.23 7.69 1.54
CA VAL A 144 0.84 7.51 1.96
C VAL A 144 0.05 7.07 0.74
N ASP A 145 -0.51 5.87 0.80
CA ASP A 145 -1.10 5.18 -0.35
C ASP A 145 -0.09 5.14 -1.52
N GLU A 146 -0.34 5.83 -2.63
CA GLU A 146 0.55 5.88 -3.79
C GLU A 146 1.36 7.20 -3.89
N GLN A 147 1.33 8.04 -2.83
CA GLN A 147 2.01 9.32 -2.83
C GLN A 147 3.24 9.31 -1.94
N THR A 148 4.35 9.86 -2.44
CA THR A 148 5.61 9.98 -1.73
C THR A 148 5.81 11.40 -1.23
N PHE A 149 6.23 11.53 0.03
CA PHE A 149 6.49 12.77 0.74
C PHE A 149 7.91 12.78 1.29
N GLU A 150 8.59 13.91 1.11
CA GLU A 150 10.01 14.10 1.39
C GLU A 150 10.24 14.94 2.65
N ASN A 151 11.41 14.78 3.27
CA ASN A 151 11.87 15.61 4.41
C ASN A 151 10.91 15.58 5.61
N ILE A 152 10.27 14.46 5.88
CA ILE A 152 9.30 14.29 6.96
C ILE A 152 10.03 14.01 8.27
N GLU A 153 10.59 15.05 8.92
CA GLU A 153 11.34 14.92 10.16
C GLU A 153 10.86 15.87 11.27
N GLY A 154 11.04 15.49 12.52
CA GLY A 154 10.79 16.31 13.70
C GLY A 154 9.40 16.95 13.70
N LYS A 155 9.33 18.29 13.80
CA LYS A 155 8.07 19.04 13.81
C LYS A 155 7.26 18.86 12.54
N LYS A 156 7.92 18.71 11.38
CA LYS A 156 7.23 18.43 10.11
C LYS A 156 6.48 17.09 10.14
N ALA A 157 7.00 16.08 10.85
CA ALA A 157 6.30 14.81 11.00
C ALA A 157 5.02 14.94 11.83
N GLU A 158 5.00 15.83 12.84
CA GLU A 158 3.79 16.12 13.62
C GLU A 158 2.73 16.81 12.76
N GLU A 159 3.12 17.86 12.03
CA GLU A 159 2.26 18.62 11.12
C GLU A 159 1.75 17.72 9.97
N PHE A 160 2.60 16.81 9.47
CA PHE A 160 2.24 15.86 8.44
C PHE A 160 1.19 14.85 8.93
N ALA A 161 1.32 14.35 10.17
CA ALA A 161 0.30 13.50 10.77
C ALA A 161 -1.06 14.21 10.88
N GLU A 162 -1.07 15.50 11.20
CA GLU A 162 -2.28 16.31 11.24
C GLU A 162 -2.94 16.43 9.85
N LEU A 163 -2.12 16.63 8.79
CA LEU A 163 -2.65 16.64 7.41
C LEU A 163 -3.25 15.31 6.99
N ILE A 164 -2.67 14.18 7.42
CA ILE A 164 -3.23 12.84 7.17
C ILE A 164 -4.60 12.72 7.86
N LEU A 165 -4.70 13.12 9.14
CA LEU A 165 -5.94 13.05 9.93
C LEU A 165 -7.06 13.94 9.35
N GLU A 166 -6.70 15.08 8.80
CA GLU A 166 -7.64 16.05 8.22
C GLU A 166 -7.99 15.76 6.75
N GLU A 167 -7.47 14.66 6.16
CA GLU A 167 -7.64 14.29 4.74
C GLU A 167 -7.22 15.40 3.75
N LYS A 168 -6.26 16.23 4.16
CA LYS A 168 -5.79 17.38 3.37
C LYS A 168 -4.57 17.10 2.52
N LEU A 169 -4.19 15.84 2.35
CA LEU A 169 -3.12 15.47 1.43
C LEU A 169 -3.59 15.61 -0.02
N ASP A 170 -2.84 16.34 -0.82
CA ASP A 170 -3.14 16.51 -2.24
C ASP A 170 -2.79 15.24 -3.03
N SER A 171 -3.82 14.50 -3.48
CA SER A 171 -3.69 13.24 -4.22
C SER A 171 -3.27 13.41 -5.68
N SER A 172 -3.02 14.62 -6.16
CA SER A 172 -2.73 14.87 -7.59
C SER A 172 -1.27 14.71 -8.00
N LYS A 173 -0.35 14.50 -7.06
CA LYS A 173 1.10 14.47 -7.30
C LYS A 173 1.72 13.15 -6.86
N SER A 174 2.56 12.54 -7.70
CA SER A 174 3.26 11.28 -7.42
C SER A 174 4.52 11.45 -6.56
N PHE A 175 5.14 12.64 -6.59
CA PHE A 175 6.23 13.06 -5.71
C PHE A 175 5.89 14.45 -5.19
N THR A 176 5.87 14.59 -3.89
CA THR A 176 5.47 15.86 -3.27
C THR A 176 6.44 16.18 -2.15
N SER A 177 7.21 17.27 -2.31
CA SER A 177 7.92 17.82 -1.16
C SER A 177 6.90 18.19 -0.09
N TYR A 178 7.32 18.15 1.19
CA TYR A 178 6.47 18.58 2.29
C TYR A 178 5.92 20.02 2.05
N GLU A 179 6.75 20.90 1.48
CA GLU A 179 6.36 22.28 1.17
C GLU A 179 5.27 22.36 0.09
N ASP A 180 5.28 21.46 -0.89
CA ASP A 180 4.25 21.37 -1.91
C ASP A 180 2.95 20.74 -1.39
N ALA A 181 3.01 19.85 -0.41
CA ALA A 181 1.83 19.29 0.25
C ALA A 181 1.05 20.36 1.05
N LEU A 182 1.76 21.35 1.59
CA LEU A 182 1.15 22.48 2.29
C LEU A 182 0.54 23.55 1.35
N VAL A 183 0.88 23.58 0.07
CA VAL A 183 0.58 24.69 -0.85
C VAL A 183 -0.90 24.74 -1.28
N SER A 184 -1.71 23.73 -1.03
CA SER A 184 -3.16 23.85 -1.27
C SER A 184 -3.83 24.98 -0.45
N ASN A 185 -3.19 25.44 0.65
CA ASN A 185 -3.68 26.56 1.47
C ASN A 185 -3.00 27.90 1.19
N HIS A 186 -1.93 27.99 0.39
CA HIS A 186 -1.14 29.22 0.20
C HIS A 186 -1.19 29.83 -1.21
N SER A 187 -1.86 29.20 -2.18
CA SER A 187 -1.96 29.74 -3.55
C SER A 187 -2.83 31.02 -3.66
N ASN A 188 -3.51 31.43 -2.59
CA ASN A 188 -4.29 32.67 -2.57
C ASN A 188 -3.56 33.92 -2.01
N SER A 189 -2.37 33.79 -1.39
CA SER A 189 -1.70 34.94 -0.77
C SER A 189 -0.61 35.61 -1.63
N LYS A 190 -0.15 34.99 -2.73
CA LYS A 190 0.89 35.56 -3.60
C LYS A 190 0.39 36.28 -4.86
N LYS A 191 -0.93 36.36 -5.09
CA LYS A 191 -1.50 37.17 -6.18
C LYS A 191 -1.87 38.60 -5.84
N SER A 192 -1.67 39.06 -4.58
CA SER A 192 -2.04 40.41 -4.16
C SER A 192 -0.85 41.38 -3.98
N GLN A 193 0.38 41.02 -4.35
CA GLN A 193 1.53 41.92 -4.26
C GLN A 193 2.26 42.14 -5.59
N LYS A 194 1.52 42.29 -6.69
CA LYS A 194 1.99 42.93 -7.90
C LYS A 194 0.87 43.78 -8.47
N LYS A 195 0.72 44.96 -7.91
CA LYS A 195 0.21 46.18 -8.53
C LYS A 195 0.97 47.36 -7.96
#